data_ca440adc59f1ef780dc3ba9965fc02c1
#
_entry.id   ca440adc59f1ef780dc3ba9965fc02c1
#
_cell.length_a   1.000
_cell.length_b   1.000
_cell.length_c   1.000
_cell.angle_alpha   90.00
_cell.angle_beta   90.00
_cell.angle_gamma   90.00
#
_symmetry.space_group_name_H-M   'P 1'
#
loop_
_entity.id
_entity.type
_entity.pdbx_description
1 polymer ?
#
loop_
_entity_poly.entity_id
_entity_poly.type
_entity_poly.pdbx_seq_one_letter_code
_entity_poly.pdbx_strand_id
1 'polypeptide(L)'
;IDIIDGMTTKPFGKGPFYPGIGVGGHCIAVDPEWLKAASIKAGFFPKIIQHSRDTNNSMPNHTIRLLEKLVNLRENKVAVLGVTYKGNIDDPRESPFYDIKKILLQKKVDFSVFDPWYRKENTVDSIDKALDEAKIVLLVTNHDLFKEKITVEFLKAKEIKIVIDGRNCLNKEEIIKQGIVYKGIGR
;
A
#
# COMPACT_ATOMS: atom_id res chain seq x y z
N ILE A 1 -15.06 -1.74 -4.45
CA ILE A 1 -14.62 -1.96 -5.84
C ILE A 1 -15.83 -1.87 -6.78
N ASP A 2 -16.86 -2.69 -6.65
CA ASP A 2 -18.03 -2.73 -7.56
C ASP A 2 -18.70 -1.36 -7.76
N ILE A 3 -18.77 -0.53 -6.70
CA ILE A 3 -19.29 0.84 -6.80
C ILE A 3 -18.40 1.70 -7.70
N ILE A 4 -17.07 1.57 -7.56
CA ILE A 4 -16.10 2.32 -8.36
C ILE A 4 -16.15 1.87 -9.81
N ASP A 5 -16.21 0.57 -10.05
CA ASP A 5 -16.35 0.01 -11.39
C ASP A 5 -17.67 0.46 -12.06
N GLY A 6 -18.78 0.47 -11.30
CA GLY A 6 -20.03 1.06 -11.76
C GLY A 6 -19.92 2.56 -12.09
N MET A 7 -19.14 3.33 -11.32
CA MET A 7 -18.91 4.74 -11.63
C MET A 7 -18.11 4.96 -12.91
N THR A 8 -17.21 4.03 -13.27
CA THR A 8 -16.36 4.15 -14.48
C THR A 8 -17.12 3.89 -15.78
N THR A 9 -18.34 3.36 -15.72
CA THR A 9 -19.19 3.19 -16.91
C THR A 9 -19.68 4.51 -17.48
N LYS A 10 -19.55 5.64 -16.75
CA LYS A 10 -19.90 6.95 -17.26
C LYS A 10 -18.88 7.43 -18.31
N PRO A 11 -19.32 7.99 -19.46
CA PRO A 11 -18.43 8.45 -20.52
C PRO A 11 -17.68 9.74 -20.19
N PHE A 12 -17.96 10.35 -19.04
CA PHE A 12 -17.33 11.59 -18.59
C PHE A 12 -16.85 11.45 -17.14
N GLY A 13 -15.79 12.16 -16.82
CA GLY A 13 -15.16 12.13 -15.51
C GLY A 13 -13.73 11.61 -15.62
N LYS A 14 -12.97 11.80 -14.54
CA LYS A 14 -11.62 11.21 -14.42
C LYS A 14 -11.75 9.75 -14.02
N GLY A 15 -10.80 8.94 -14.41
CA GLY A 15 -10.79 7.49 -14.17
C GLY A 15 -10.94 7.07 -12.71
N PRO A 16 -11.02 5.77 -12.45
CA PRO A 16 -11.32 5.23 -11.12
C PRO A 16 -10.26 5.59 -10.09
N PHE A 17 -10.72 5.90 -8.89
CA PHE A 17 -9.86 6.05 -7.70
C PHE A 17 -10.13 4.88 -6.77
N TYR A 18 -9.33 3.83 -6.89
CA TYR A 18 -9.45 2.66 -6.03
C TYR A 18 -8.87 2.91 -4.64
N PRO A 19 -9.46 2.31 -3.60
CA PRO A 19 -8.91 2.38 -2.25
C PRO A 19 -7.53 1.73 -2.17
N GLY A 20 -6.68 2.28 -1.32
CA GLY A 20 -5.32 1.80 -1.08
C GLY A 20 -4.85 2.11 0.34
N ILE A 21 -3.58 1.90 0.60
CA ILE A 21 -2.97 2.13 1.92
C ILE A 21 -2.74 3.61 2.26
N GLY A 22 -3.27 4.50 1.48
CA GLY A 22 -3.17 5.95 1.58
C GLY A 22 -2.71 6.58 0.27
N VAL A 23 -3.00 7.87 0.13
CA VAL A 23 -2.63 8.70 -1.01
C VAL A 23 -1.38 9.50 -0.66
N GLY A 24 -0.37 9.42 -1.49
CA GLY A 24 0.85 10.20 -1.41
C GLY A 24 0.99 11.17 -2.59
N GLY A 25 2.21 11.62 -2.84
CA GLY A 25 2.53 12.63 -3.84
C GLY A 25 2.39 14.04 -3.29
N HIS A 26 2.43 15.05 -4.16
CA HIS A 26 2.40 16.44 -3.74
C HIS A 26 0.96 16.99 -3.68
N CYS A 27 0.31 17.17 -4.84
CA CYS A 27 -0.95 17.91 -4.90
C CYS A 27 -2.07 17.29 -4.04
N ILE A 28 -2.38 16.02 -4.22
CA ILE A 28 -3.51 15.39 -3.50
C ILE A 28 -3.22 15.25 -2.00
N ALA A 29 -1.96 15.08 -1.61
CA ALA A 29 -1.58 14.97 -0.21
C ALA A 29 -1.49 16.34 0.49
N VAL A 30 -1.16 17.42 -0.23
CA VAL A 30 -0.79 18.73 0.35
C VAL A 30 -1.86 19.80 0.13
N ASP A 31 -2.43 19.93 -1.07
CA ASP A 31 -3.35 21.02 -1.41
C ASP A 31 -4.61 21.07 -0.51
N PRO A 32 -5.19 19.93 -0.07
CA PRO A 32 -6.29 19.95 0.89
C PRO A 32 -5.92 20.58 2.24
N GLU A 33 -4.67 20.44 2.69
CA GLU A 33 -4.20 21.04 3.92
C GLU A 33 -4.07 22.57 3.78
N TRP A 34 -3.59 23.05 2.62
CA TRP A 34 -3.58 24.49 2.33
C TRP A 34 -4.99 25.07 2.30
N LEU A 35 -5.92 24.39 1.62
CA LEU A 35 -7.32 24.83 1.57
C LEU A 35 -7.97 24.83 2.95
N LYS A 36 -7.69 23.81 3.76
CA LYS A 36 -8.13 23.74 5.16
C LYS A 36 -7.60 24.93 5.97
N ALA A 37 -6.32 25.21 5.88
CA ALA A 37 -5.71 26.33 6.61
C ALA A 37 -6.30 27.69 6.19
N ALA A 38 -6.49 27.90 4.88
CA ALA A 38 -7.12 29.12 4.36
C ALA A 38 -8.58 29.26 4.82
N SER A 39 -9.35 28.18 4.81
CA SER A 39 -10.76 28.17 5.27
C SER A 39 -10.87 28.49 6.75
N ILE A 40 -10.00 27.91 7.59
CA ILE A 40 -9.98 28.19 9.04
C ILE A 40 -9.65 29.66 9.28
N LYS A 41 -8.67 30.21 8.55
CA LYS A 41 -8.32 31.65 8.63
C LYS A 41 -9.50 32.55 8.23
N ALA A 42 -10.34 32.10 7.31
CA ALA A 42 -11.56 32.80 6.90
C ALA A 42 -12.77 32.55 7.84
N GLY A 43 -12.60 31.86 8.97
CA GLY A 43 -13.66 31.58 9.94
C GLY A 43 -14.53 30.36 9.62
N PHE A 44 -14.12 29.52 8.65
CA PHE A 44 -14.89 28.33 8.26
C PHE A 44 -14.06 27.05 8.49
N PHE A 45 -14.63 26.07 9.23
CA PHE A 45 -13.99 24.78 9.43
C PHE A 45 -14.45 23.73 8.38
N PRO A 46 -13.59 23.29 7.45
CA PRO A 46 -13.96 22.42 6.36
C PRO A 46 -13.97 20.93 6.80
N LYS A 47 -15.07 20.51 7.43
CA LYS A 47 -15.23 19.16 8.02
C LYS A 47 -14.93 18.02 7.04
N ILE A 48 -15.40 18.11 5.78
CA ILE A 48 -15.20 17.05 4.78
C ILE A 48 -13.70 16.87 4.49
N ILE A 49 -12.97 17.97 4.30
CA ILE A 49 -11.53 17.92 4.05
C ILE A 49 -10.82 17.28 5.25
N GLN A 50 -11.14 17.74 6.46
CA GLN A 50 -10.53 17.20 7.68
C GLN A 50 -10.78 15.69 7.80
N HIS A 51 -12.03 15.24 7.74
CA HIS A 51 -12.35 13.81 7.89
C HIS A 51 -11.78 12.94 6.76
N SER A 52 -11.73 13.46 5.52
CA SER A 52 -11.08 12.75 4.42
C SER A 52 -9.59 12.55 4.66
N ARG A 53 -8.90 13.60 5.17
CA ARG A 53 -7.48 13.53 5.53
C ARG A 53 -7.24 12.57 6.70
N ASP A 54 -8.07 12.64 7.73
CA ASP A 54 -7.98 11.75 8.90
C ASP A 54 -8.12 10.28 8.48
N THR A 55 -9.11 10.00 7.63
CA THR A 55 -9.32 8.65 7.06
C THR A 55 -8.09 8.21 6.27
N ASN A 56 -7.61 9.04 5.33
CA ASN A 56 -6.42 8.73 4.55
C ASN A 56 -5.20 8.43 5.42
N ASN A 57 -4.93 9.28 6.40
CA ASN A 57 -3.78 9.16 7.30
C ASN A 57 -3.90 7.94 8.23
N SER A 58 -5.10 7.43 8.45
CA SER A 58 -5.33 6.20 9.22
C SER A 58 -5.06 4.92 8.45
N MET A 59 -4.99 4.96 7.11
CA MET A 59 -4.91 3.78 6.26
C MET A 59 -3.65 2.91 6.46
N PRO A 60 -2.45 3.46 6.70
CA PRO A 60 -1.29 2.66 7.07
C PRO A 60 -1.52 1.82 8.32
N ASN A 61 -2.10 2.42 9.38
CA ASN A 61 -2.47 1.71 10.59
C ASN A 61 -3.55 0.64 10.34
N HIS A 62 -4.55 0.96 9.53
CA HIS A 62 -5.58 0.01 9.13
C HIS A 62 -4.97 -1.20 8.43
N THR A 63 -4.03 -0.99 7.51
CA THR A 63 -3.34 -2.05 6.77
C THR A 63 -2.56 -2.98 7.70
N ILE A 64 -1.81 -2.42 8.66
CA ILE A 64 -1.08 -3.25 9.63
C ILE A 64 -2.06 -4.01 10.55
N ARG A 65 -3.17 -3.41 10.96
CA ARG A 65 -4.22 -4.12 11.73
C ARG A 65 -4.85 -5.28 10.96
N LEU A 66 -4.96 -5.19 9.64
CA LEU A 66 -5.41 -6.33 8.83
C LEU A 66 -4.43 -7.49 8.93
N LEU A 67 -3.12 -7.21 8.88
CA LEU A 67 -2.09 -8.24 9.09
C LEU A 67 -2.13 -8.84 10.50
N GLU A 68 -2.23 -8.01 11.53
CA GLU A 68 -2.28 -8.45 12.93
C GLU A 68 -3.46 -9.37 13.24
N LYS A 69 -4.57 -9.25 12.51
CA LYS A 69 -5.71 -10.17 12.62
C LYS A 69 -5.45 -11.55 12.02
N LEU A 70 -4.43 -11.68 11.18
CA LEU A 70 -4.11 -12.91 10.47
C LEU A 70 -2.96 -13.67 11.11
N VAL A 71 -2.00 -12.95 11.72
CA VAL A 71 -0.75 -13.55 12.18
C VAL A 71 -0.05 -12.68 13.24
N ASN A 72 0.76 -13.33 14.09
CA ASN A 72 1.68 -12.60 14.97
C ASN A 72 2.84 -12.04 14.13
N LEU A 73 2.87 -10.72 13.95
CA LEU A 73 3.88 -10.04 13.11
C LEU A 73 5.31 -10.16 13.68
N ARG A 74 5.48 -10.35 14.98
CA ARG A 74 6.82 -10.48 15.58
C ARG A 74 7.51 -11.79 15.28
N GLU A 75 6.76 -12.80 14.88
CA GLU A 75 7.25 -14.14 14.55
C GLU A 75 7.40 -14.35 13.04
N ASN A 76 7.02 -13.38 12.24
CA ASN A 76 6.97 -13.51 10.79
C ASN A 76 7.60 -12.30 10.10
N LYS A 77 8.63 -12.53 9.30
CA LYS A 77 9.26 -11.50 8.48
C LYS A 77 8.30 -11.01 7.38
N VAL A 78 8.29 -9.71 7.16
CA VAL A 78 7.46 -9.04 6.16
C VAL A 78 8.31 -8.54 5.01
N ALA A 79 8.03 -8.94 3.78
CA ALA A 79 8.58 -8.33 2.57
C ALA A 79 7.72 -7.11 2.20
N VAL A 80 8.24 -5.91 2.39
CA VAL A 80 7.60 -4.65 1.97
C VAL A 80 8.04 -4.30 0.57
N LEU A 81 7.11 -4.29 -0.39
CA LEU A 81 7.41 -4.08 -1.79
C LEU A 81 6.84 -2.73 -2.27
N GLY A 82 7.76 -1.84 -2.63
CA GLY A 82 7.46 -0.47 -3.06
C GLY A 82 7.63 0.56 -1.95
N VAL A 83 8.20 1.69 -2.33
CA VAL A 83 8.47 2.86 -1.47
C VAL A 83 7.77 4.10 -2.02
N THR A 84 7.74 4.24 -3.35
CA THR A 84 7.20 5.42 -4.02
C THR A 84 5.67 5.50 -3.93
N TYR A 85 5.12 6.70 -4.00
CA TYR A 85 3.67 6.88 -3.91
C TYR A 85 2.90 6.39 -5.13
N LYS A 86 3.58 6.24 -6.26
CA LYS A 86 3.01 5.78 -7.54
C LYS A 86 3.96 4.82 -8.23
N GLY A 87 3.44 3.85 -8.97
CA GLY A 87 4.24 2.90 -9.72
C GLY A 87 5.08 3.52 -10.83
N ASN A 88 6.26 2.94 -11.08
CA ASN A 88 7.18 3.25 -12.18
C ASN A 88 7.75 4.68 -12.17
N ILE A 89 7.90 5.27 -10.98
CA ILE A 89 8.58 6.55 -10.77
C ILE A 89 9.48 6.45 -9.54
N ASP A 90 10.43 7.36 -9.40
CA ASP A 90 11.38 7.46 -8.28
C ASP A 90 10.99 8.53 -7.24
N ASP A 91 9.69 8.80 -7.09
CA ASP A 91 9.18 9.84 -6.21
C ASP A 91 8.57 9.26 -4.92
N PRO A 92 9.24 9.41 -3.77
CA PRO A 92 8.77 8.91 -2.48
C PRO A 92 7.94 9.93 -1.69
N ARG A 93 7.68 11.15 -2.22
CA ARG A 93 7.03 12.23 -1.45
C ARG A 93 5.67 11.80 -0.92
N GLU A 94 5.45 12.05 0.37
CA GLU A 94 4.20 11.74 1.10
C GLU A 94 3.73 10.29 0.88
N SER A 95 4.66 9.36 0.58
CA SER A 95 4.29 7.95 0.41
C SER A 95 3.83 7.32 1.72
N PRO A 96 2.72 6.57 1.72
CA PRO A 96 2.26 5.80 2.88
C PRO A 96 3.29 4.78 3.39
N PHE A 97 4.29 4.45 2.59
CA PHE A 97 5.41 3.59 2.98
C PHE A 97 6.08 4.06 4.28
N TYR A 98 6.30 5.35 4.44
CA TYR A 98 7.01 5.87 5.62
C TYR A 98 6.23 5.64 6.91
N ASP A 99 4.90 5.76 6.88
CA ASP A 99 4.07 5.43 8.03
C ASP A 99 4.05 3.92 8.30
N ILE A 100 3.96 3.09 7.26
CA ILE A 100 4.09 1.63 7.37
C ILE A 100 5.43 1.27 8.01
N LYS A 101 6.54 1.79 7.49
CA LYS A 101 7.90 1.57 8.03
C LYS A 101 7.98 1.96 9.50
N LYS A 102 7.47 3.13 9.85
CA LYS A 102 7.44 3.62 11.23
C LYS A 102 6.67 2.67 12.16
N ILE A 103 5.50 2.20 11.73
CA ILE A 103 4.68 1.26 12.52
C ILE A 103 5.40 -0.08 12.70
N LEU A 104 5.99 -0.65 11.64
CA LEU A 104 6.72 -1.91 11.71
C LEU A 104 7.92 -1.81 12.68
N LEU A 105 8.69 -0.72 12.61
CA LEU A 105 9.80 -0.46 13.54
C LEU A 105 9.31 -0.34 14.99
N GLN A 106 8.25 0.42 15.25
CA GLN A 106 7.67 0.56 16.59
C GLN A 106 7.20 -0.77 17.18
N LYS A 107 6.66 -1.65 16.32
CA LYS A 107 6.18 -2.98 16.71
C LYS A 107 7.31 -4.01 16.80
N LYS A 108 8.55 -3.66 16.43
CA LYS A 108 9.72 -4.55 16.37
C LYS A 108 9.48 -5.75 15.46
N VAL A 109 8.87 -5.50 14.32
CA VAL A 109 8.66 -6.51 13.26
C VAL A 109 9.92 -6.59 12.42
N ASP A 110 10.35 -7.81 12.08
CA ASP A 110 11.41 -8.01 11.08
C ASP A 110 10.84 -7.78 9.67
N PHE A 111 11.51 -6.97 8.86
CA PHE A 111 11.07 -6.71 7.50
C PHE A 111 12.22 -6.37 6.56
N SER A 112 12.03 -6.72 5.31
CA SER A 112 12.86 -6.29 4.17
C SER A 112 12.09 -5.29 3.32
N VAL A 113 12.81 -4.39 2.67
CA VAL A 113 12.26 -3.37 1.77
C VAL A 113 12.92 -3.49 0.41
N PHE A 114 12.11 -3.52 -0.65
CA PHE A 114 12.60 -3.45 -2.02
C PHE A 114 11.70 -2.57 -2.89
N ASP A 115 12.32 -1.61 -3.59
CA ASP A 115 11.72 -0.78 -4.62
C ASP A 115 12.67 -0.71 -5.82
N PRO A 116 12.21 -1.01 -7.04
CA PRO A 116 13.08 -1.01 -8.23
C PRO A 116 13.48 0.39 -8.70
N TRP A 117 12.69 1.42 -8.37
CA TRP A 117 12.87 2.79 -8.81
C TRP A 117 13.53 3.69 -7.77
N TYR A 118 13.18 3.53 -6.48
CA TYR A 118 13.72 4.34 -5.39
C TYR A 118 14.53 3.48 -4.42
N ARG A 119 15.83 3.36 -4.69
CA ARG A 119 16.72 2.42 -3.99
C ARG A 119 17.21 2.87 -2.61
N LYS A 120 17.03 4.15 -2.25
CA LYS A 120 17.58 4.71 -0.99
C LYS A 120 17.02 4.08 0.27
N GLU A 121 15.82 3.54 0.20
CA GLU A 121 15.15 2.87 1.32
C GLU A 121 15.28 1.34 1.28
N ASN A 122 15.87 0.80 0.22
CA ASN A 122 16.02 -0.65 0.07
C ASN A 122 16.95 -1.21 1.15
N THR A 123 16.52 -2.29 1.80
CA THR A 123 17.35 -3.09 2.69
C THR A 123 18.01 -4.26 1.97
N VAL A 124 17.55 -4.56 0.77
CA VAL A 124 18.02 -5.63 -0.10
C VAL A 124 18.06 -5.15 -1.56
N ASP A 125 18.80 -5.84 -2.43
CA ASP A 125 19.06 -5.41 -3.81
C ASP A 125 18.13 -6.01 -4.86
N SER A 126 17.28 -6.97 -4.47
CA SER A 126 16.37 -7.65 -5.39
C SER A 126 15.07 -8.08 -4.71
N ILE A 127 14.03 -8.31 -5.54
CA ILE A 127 12.75 -8.84 -5.07
C ILE A 127 12.93 -10.26 -4.49
N ASP A 128 13.81 -11.07 -5.06
CA ASP A 128 14.13 -12.41 -4.58
C ASP A 128 14.65 -12.38 -3.14
N LYS A 129 15.61 -11.49 -2.86
CA LYS A 129 16.14 -11.30 -1.51
C LYS A 129 15.12 -10.67 -0.55
N ALA A 130 14.21 -9.84 -1.06
CA ALA A 130 13.16 -9.28 -0.23
C ALA A 130 12.22 -10.37 0.31
N LEU A 131 11.96 -11.41 -0.49
CA LEU A 131 11.08 -12.51 -0.11
C LEU A 131 11.80 -13.64 0.63
N ASP A 132 13.15 -13.63 0.71
CA ASP A 132 13.89 -14.66 1.45
C ASP A 132 13.51 -14.63 2.92
N GLU A 133 13.10 -15.79 3.45
CA GLU A 133 12.62 -16.01 4.82
C GLU A 133 11.31 -15.26 5.15
N ALA A 134 10.79 -14.43 4.26
CA ALA A 134 9.51 -13.76 4.47
C ALA A 134 8.33 -14.76 4.39
N LYS A 135 7.33 -14.56 5.22
CA LYS A 135 6.06 -15.29 5.14
C LYS A 135 4.91 -14.39 4.67
N ILE A 136 5.16 -13.10 4.63
CA ILE A 136 4.19 -12.07 4.33
C ILE A 136 4.74 -11.14 3.25
N VAL A 137 3.92 -10.89 2.23
CA VAL A 137 4.15 -9.82 1.25
C VAL A 137 3.20 -8.67 1.55
N LEU A 138 3.74 -7.48 1.74
CA LEU A 138 2.99 -6.23 1.83
C LEU A 138 3.34 -5.36 0.60
N LEU A 139 2.42 -5.31 -0.37
CA LEU A 139 2.59 -4.52 -1.57
C LEU A 139 2.11 -3.09 -1.35
N VAL A 140 3.06 -2.16 -1.33
CA VAL A 140 2.80 -0.72 -1.09
C VAL A 140 2.62 0.05 -2.40
N THR A 141 3.40 -0.30 -3.43
CA THR A 141 3.40 0.39 -4.71
C THR A 141 3.20 -0.61 -5.86
N ASN A 142 2.41 -0.22 -6.85
CA ASN A 142 2.06 -1.07 -8.00
C ASN A 142 3.03 -0.92 -9.18
N HIS A 143 4.33 -1.13 -8.95
CA HIS A 143 5.29 -1.20 -10.06
C HIS A 143 4.98 -2.36 -11.00
N ASP A 144 5.21 -2.17 -12.30
CA ASP A 144 4.97 -3.22 -13.29
C ASP A 144 5.85 -4.46 -13.01
N LEU A 145 7.10 -4.25 -12.57
CA LEU A 145 7.96 -5.34 -12.12
C LEU A 145 7.27 -6.25 -11.09
N PHE A 146 6.51 -5.69 -10.15
CA PHE A 146 5.83 -6.50 -9.14
C PHE A 146 4.65 -7.27 -9.72
N LYS A 147 3.88 -6.66 -10.64
CA LYS A 147 2.78 -7.34 -11.34
C LYS A 147 3.28 -8.52 -12.17
N GLU A 148 4.45 -8.37 -12.80
CA GLU A 148 5.07 -9.42 -13.62
C GLU A 148 5.74 -10.52 -12.79
N LYS A 149 6.44 -10.15 -11.71
CA LYS A 149 7.26 -11.09 -10.93
C LYS A 149 6.50 -11.80 -9.82
N ILE A 150 5.49 -11.15 -9.21
CA ILE A 150 4.73 -11.76 -8.11
C ILE A 150 3.66 -12.69 -8.69
N THR A 151 4.11 -13.78 -9.30
CA THR A 151 3.23 -14.87 -9.74
C THR A 151 2.94 -15.84 -8.60
N VAL A 152 1.95 -16.67 -8.77
CA VAL A 152 1.60 -17.71 -7.79
C VAL A 152 2.75 -18.69 -7.59
N GLU A 153 3.43 -19.08 -8.67
CA GLU A 153 4.59 -19.96 -8.63
C GLU A 153 5.72 -19.34 -7.82
N PHE A 154 5.98 -18.04 -8.01
CA PHE A 154 7.01 -17.31 -7.28
C PHE A 154 6.68 -17.22 -5.79
N LEU A 155 5.43 -16.88 -5.45
CA LEU A 155 4.98 -16.84 -4.06
C LEU A 155 5.10 -18.20 -3.37
N LYS A 156 4.76 -19.30 -4.07
CA LYS A 156 4.90 -20.67 -3.55
C LYS A 156 6.36 -21.06 -3.36
N ALA A 157 7.22 -20.79 -4.36
CA ALA A 157 8.65 -21.07 -4.28
C ALA A 157 9.33 -20.34 -3.08
N LYS A 158 8.83 -19.16 -2.72
CA LYS A 158 9.27 -18.38 -1.55
C LYS A 158 8.49 -18.70 -0.27
N GLU A 159 7.61 -19.70 -0.29
CA GLU A 159 6.79 -20.12 0.85
C GLU A 159 5.96 -18.99 1.49
N ILE A 160 5.52 -18.03 0.70
CA ILE A 160 4.67 -16.93 1.18
C ILE A 160 3.30 -17.49 1.60
N LYS A 161 2.82 -17.06 2.75
CA LYS A 161 1.53 -17.48 3.32
C LYS A 161 0.45 -16.40 3.23
N ILE A 162 0.86 -15.13 3.26
CA ILE A 162 -0.05 -13.98 3.31
C ILE A 162 0.42 -12.93 2.30
N VAL A 163 -0.53 -12.40 1.53
CA VAL A 163 -0.34 -11.25 0.65
C VAL A 163 -1.33 -10.16 1.04
N ILE A 164 -0.81 -9.00 1.45
CA ILE A 164 -1.60 -7.77 1.55
C ILE A 164 -1.30 -6.94 0.31
N ASP A 165 -2.29 -6.84 -0.57
CA ASP A 165 -2.18 -6.04 -1.78
C ASP A 165 -2.76 -4.64 -1.54
N GLY A 166 -1.90 -3.71 -1.21
CA GLY A 166 -2.25 -2.31 -0.94
C GLY A 166 -2.71 -1.53 -2.17
N ARG A 167 -2.63 -2.13 -3.35
CA ARG A 167 -2.96 -1.49 -4.64
C ARG A 167 -4.00 -2.27 -5.45
N ASN A 168 -4.41 -3.45 -4.98
CA ASN A 168 -5.35 -4.32 -5.66
C ASN A 168 -4.92 -4.66 -7.12
N CYS A 169 -3.63 -4.88 -7.35
CA CYS A 169 -3.07 -5.05 -8.68
C CYS A 169 -2.61 -6.48 -9.00
N LEU A 170 -2.68 -7.40 -8.03
CA LEU A 170 -2.35 -8.80 -8.22
C LEU A 170 -3.62 -9.64 -8.51
N ASN A 171 -3.42 -10.83 -9.08
CA ASN A 171 -4.52 -11.77 -9.37
C ASN A 171 -4.97 -12.47 -8.07
N LYS A 172 -5.99 -11.90 -7.44
CA LYS A 172 -6.58 -12.38 -6.17
C LYS A 172 -7.04 -13.84 -6.27
N GLU A 173 -7.76 -14.17 -7.35
CA GLU A 173 -8.41 -15.47 -7.52
C GLU A 173 -7.36 -16.58 -7.62
N GLU A 174 -6.30 -16.37 -8.38
CA GLU A 174 -5.20 -17.32 -8.51
C GLU A 174 -4.44 -17.52 -7.21
N ILE A 175 -4.14 -16.43 -6.49
CA ILE A 175 -3.43 -16.47 -5.21
C ILE A 175 -4.23 -17.29 -4.19
N ILE A 176 -5.54 -17.02 -4.05
CA ILE A 176 -6.42 -17.72 -3.12
C ILE A 176 -6.56 -19.21 -3.46
N LYS A 177 -6.69 -19.56 -4.75
CA LYS A 177 -6.79 -20.97 -5.20
C LYS A 177 -5.59 -21.82 -4.75
N GLN A 178 -4.46 -21.21 -4.49
CA GLN A 178 -3.24 -21.90 -4.02
C GLN A 178 -3.10 -21.93 -2.50
N GLY A 179 -4.13 -21.54 -1.77
CA GLY A 179 -4.13 -21.56 -0.30
C GLY A 179 -3.36 -20.43 0.35
N ILE A 180 -2.96 -19.40 -0.41
CA ILE A 180 -2.32 -18.20 0.12
C ILE A 180 -3.42 -17.22 0.56
N VAL A 181 -3.30 -16.70 1.78
CA VAL A 181 -4.25 -15.71 2.28
C VAL A 181 -4.02 -14.38 1.54
N TYR A 182 -5.03 -13.89 0.84
CA TYR A 182 -4.98 -12.60 0.16
C TYR A 182 -5.95 -11.60 0.80
N LYS A 183 -5.45 -10.39 1.02
CA LYS A 183 -6.28 -9.24 1.40
C LYS A 183 -5.89 -8.03 0.56
N GLY A 184 -6.88 -7.48 -0.14
CA GLY A 184 -6.78 -6.17 -0.78
C GLY A 184 -7.44 -5.10 0.08
N ILE A 185 -7.07 -3.84 -0.13
CA ILE A 185 -7.75 -2.71 0.54
C ILE A 185 -9.09 -2.46 -0.15
N GLY A 186 -10.18 -2.52 0.63
CA GLY A 186 -11.55 -2.38 0.11
C GLY A 186 -12.09 -3.61 -0.64
N ARG A 187 -11.43 -4.77 -0.43
CA ARG A 187 -11.85 -6.07 -1.01
C ARG A 187 -12.02 -7.13 0.06
#